data_966c3f2f9b74e00f9293e808f5198bba
#
_entry.id   966c3f2f9b74e00f9293e808f5198bba
#
_cell.length_a   1.000
_cell.length_b   1.000
_cell.length_c   1.000
_cell.angle_alpha   90.00
_cell.angle_beta   90.00
_cell.angle_gamma   90.00
#
_symmetry.space_group_name_H-M   'P 1'
#
loop_
_entity.id
_entity.type
_entity.pdbx_description
1 polymer ?
#
loop_
_entity_poly.entity_id
_entity_poly.type
_entity_poly.pdbx_seq_one_letter_code
_entity_poly.pdbx_strand_id
1 'polypeptide(L)'
;TDPYTTIDGVSRTVSATWRNISQFTSSSSDFETETGTLGLDYAWPLTEFQSVRMGLAAQRSDLFTDPNSSAAEALYWVQNNGNTYTEVQNVGIPPIALTYYGTRFDTFEYSLGWSYDSRNRALFADRGSRHRLSASYALPFSDIDFVSFNYDYLQFVPVSKWFTLMFNSEAGYGQALGDTTSMPPYRRFFAGGPETVRGYRESRMGPKDSFGNPYGGNIKFTNQFERLLPMPAKWRNSARFSLFFDIGNVFSNDDVAYVGRDGVTPVDYEFSFDKLRYSTGVAVQWMAPLGVFRFSYAVPLNEFKGNAVEYPDETEGFQFSIGQAF
;
A
#
# COMPACT_ATOMS: atom_id res chain seq x y z
N THR A 1 -3.25 -13.84 21.36
CA THR A 1 -2.60 -12.65 21.99
C THR A 1 -2.72 -12.79 23.50
N ASP A 2 -1.61 -12.63 24.18
CA ASP A 2 -1.54 -12.50 25.63
C ASP A 2 -1.21 -11.02 25.95
N PRO A 3 -2.18 -10.23 26.44
CA PRO A 3 -2.00 -8.79 26.59
C PRO A 3 -1.10 -8.41 27.77
N TYR A 4 -0.86 -9.32 28.72
CA TYR A 4 -0.09 -9.07 29.93
C TYR A 4 0.90 -10.21 30.20
N THR A 5 1.84 -10.41 29.27
CA THR A 5 2.90 -11.42 29.44
C THR A 5 3.83 -11.07 30.60
N THR A 6 3.95 -9.78 30.93
CA THR A 6 4.72 -9.26 32.08
C THR A 6 3.89 -8.27 32.87
N ILE A 7 4.31 -7.97 34.11
CA ILE A 7 3.68 -6.98 34.99
C ILE A 7 3.70 -5.56 34.38
N ASP A 8 4.70 -5.29 33.53
CA ASP A 8 4.89 -3.98 32.85
C ASP A 8 4.00 -3.82 31.61
N GLY A 9 3.03 -4.70 31.39
CA GLY A 9 2.05 -4.58 30.30
C GLY A 9 2.59 -4.96 28.92
N VAL A 10 3.68 -5.71 28.86
CA VAL A 10 4.20 -6.25 27.58
C VAL A 10 3.22 -7.27 27.03
N SER A 11 2.76 -7.08 25.81
CA SER A 11 1.90 -8.04 25.12
C SER A 11 2.70 -8.93 24.20
N ARG A 12 2.29 -10.18 24.12
CA ARG A 12 2.83 -11.18 23.20
C ARG A 12 1.72 -11.69 22.28
N THR A 13 1.99 -11.72 21.00
CA THR A 13 1.10 -12.28 19.99
C THR A 13 1.82 -13.39 19.24
N VAL A 14 1.21 -14.57 19.23
CA VAL A 14 1.60 -15.67 18.33
C VAL A 14 0.52 -15.74 17.26
N SER A 15 0.92 -15.74 16.00
CA SER A 15 0.02 -15.81 14.86
C SER A 15 0.38 -16.95 13.92
N ALA A 16 -0.63 -17.56 13.35
CA ALA A 16 -0.50 -18.48 12.23
C ALA A 16 -1.54 -18.06 11.20
N THR A 17 -1.11 -17.73 10.00
CA THR A 17 -2.00 -17.28 8.93
C THR A 17 -1.71 -18.05 7.66
N TRP A 18 -2.77 -18.35 6.93
CA TRP A 18 -2.72 -18.88 5.58
C TRP A 18 -3.53 -17.96 4.69
N ARG A 19 -2.94 -17.49 3.61
CA ARG A 19 -3.58 -16.57 2.68
C ARG A 19 -3.35 -17.05 1.26
N ASN A 20 -4.41 -17.09 0.49
CA ASN A 20 -4.35 -17.23 -0.96
C ASN A 20 -4.95 -15.95 -1.56
N ILE A 21 -4.20 -15.29 -2.43
CA ILE A 21 -4.64 -14.10 -3.16
C ILE A 21 -4.46 -14.41 -4.63
N SER A 22 -5.58 -14.60 -5.32
CA SER A 22 -5.60 -14.65 -6.78
C SER A 22 -5.90 -13.26 -7.32
N GLN A 23 -4.98 -12.69 -8.07
CA GLN A 23 -5.12 -11.39 -8.71
C GLN A 23 -5.58 -11.50 -10.17
N PHE A 24 -5.83 -12.70 -10.67
CA PHE A 24 -6.34 -12.93 -12.03
C PHE A 24 -7.69 -12.28 -12.32
N THR A 25 -8.42 -11.85 -11.29
CA THR A 25 -9.70 -11.14 -11.42
C THR A 25 -9.62 -9.67 -11.02
N SER A 26 -8.48 -9.24 -10.48
CA SER A 26 -8.28 -7.85 -10.09
C SER A 26 -7.66 -7.06 -11.24
N SER A 27 -7.81 -5.76 -11.18
CA SER A 27 -7.25 -4.82 -12.14
C SER A 27 -5.77 -4.49 -11.87
N SER A 28 -5.04 -5.39 -11.24
CA SER A 28 -3.59 -5.34 -11.04
C SER A 28 -2.89 -6.44 -11.87
N SER A 29 -1.55 -6.47 -11.86
CA SER A 29 -0.77 -7.51 -12.54
C SER A 29 -1.24 -8.90 -12.16
N ASP A 30 -1.47 -9.76 -13.14
CA ASP A 30 -2.04 -11.08 -12.95
C ASP A 30 -1.00 -12.05 -12.41
N PHE A 31 -1.05 -12.30 -11.12
CA PHE A 31 -0.32 -13.36 -10.44
C PHE A 31 -1.13 -13.90 -9.26
N GLU A 32 -0.89 -15.14 -8.89
CA GLU A 32 -1.45 -15.75 -7.70
C GLU A 32 -0.36 -15.87 -6.63
N THR A 33 -0.71 -15.55 -5.39
CA THR A 33 0.20 -15.68 -4.25
C THR A 33 -0.46 -16.51 -3.17
N GLU A 34 0.14 -17.63 -2.85
CA GLU A 34 -0.20 -18.43 -1.68
C GLU A 34 0.86 -18.23 -0.61
N THR A 35 0.44 -17.87 0.60
CA THR A 35 1.37 -17.52 1.68
C THR A 35 0.92 -18.13 3.00
N GLY A 36 1.83 -18.91 3.61
CA GLY A 36 1.71 -19.37 4.99
C GLY A 36 2.71 -18.62 5.88
N THR A 37 2.23 -18.05 6.99
CA THR A 37 3.08 -17.27 7.91
C THR A 37 2.88 -17.74 9.35
N LEU A 38 4.00 -17.92 10.06
CA LEU A 38 4.06 -18.09 11.50
C LEU A 38 4.78 -16.87 12.09
N GLY A 39 4.13 -16.17 13.02
CA GLY A 39 4.65 -14.95 13.60
C GLY A 39 4.68 -14.97 15.12
N LEU A 40 5.66 -14.29 15.69
CA LEU A 40 5.80 -14.00 17.11
C LEU A 40 6.13 -12.51 17.28
N ASP A 41 5.22 -11.78 17.89
CA ASP A 41 5.35 -10.35 18.14
C ASP A 41 5.33 -10.05 19.64
N TYR A 42 6.18 -9.12 20.04
CA TYR A 42 6.16 -8.47 21.34
C TYR A 42 5.89 -6.97 21.17
N ALA A 43 5.00 -6.43 22.00
CA ALA A 43 4.77 -4.99 22.04
C ALA A 43 4.95 -4.47 23.47
N TRP A 44 5.76 -3.42 23.59
CA TRP A 44 6.09 -2.73 24.83
C TRP A 44 5.43 -1.34 24.85
N PRO A 45 4.53 -1.07 25.81
CA PRO A 45 4.07 0.28 26.04
C PRO A 45 5.20 1.07 26.72
N LEU A 46 5.71 2.10 26.05
CA LEU A 46 6.75 2.96 26.62
C LEU A 46 6.14 4.08 27.47
N THR A 47 5.00 4.61 27.04
CA THR A 47 4.19 5.62 27.74
C THR A 47 2.72 5.40 27.37
N GLU A 48 1.82 6.23 27.93
CA GLU A 48 0.39 6.24 27.57
C GLU A 48 0.14 6.46 26.07
N PHE A 49 1.08 7.13 25.39
CA PHE A 49 0.96 7.51 23.98
C PHE A 49 1.89 6.74 23.05
N GLN A 50 2.86 6.00 23.58
CA GLN A 50 3.92 5.39 22.79
C GLN A 50 4.03 3.89 23.02
N SER A 51 4.23 3.17 21.95
CA SER A 51 4.58 1.75 22.00
C SER A 51 5.63 1.38 20.96
N VAL A 52 6.43 0.39 21.30
CA VAL A 52 7.37 -0.28 20.37
C VAL A 52 6.95 -1.72 20.21
N ARG A 53 7.01 -2.20 18.97
CA ARG A 53 6.75 -3.60 18.62
C ARG A 53 7.98 -4.18 17.96
N MET A 54 8.30 -5.42 18.30
CA MET A 54 9.31 -6.23 17.62
C MET A 54 8.69 -7.58 17.27
N GLY A 55 8.94 -8.05 16.05
CA GLY A 55 8.39 -9.31 15.57
C GLY A 55 9.41 -10.14 14.82
N LEU A 56 9.21 -11.43 14.86
CA LEU A 56 9.88 -12.42 14.01
C LEU A 56 8.79 -13.23 13.30
N ALA A 57 8.93 -13.39 12.00
CA ALA A 57 8.01 -14.18 11.20
C ALA A 57 8.79 -15.14 10.29
N ALA A 58 8.29 -16.36 10.19
CA ALA A 58 8.70 -17.32 9.16
C ALA A 58 7.55 -17.43 8.16
N GLN A 59 7.84 -17.15 6.91
CA GLN A 59 6.85 -17.12 5.83
C GLN A 59 7.31 -18.02 4.70
N ARG A 60 6.41 -18.89 4.23
CA ARG A 60 6.54 -19.60 2.97
C ARG A 60 5.56 -19.04 1.96
N SER A 61 6.07 -18.65 0.80
CA SER A 61 5.27 -18.10 -0.29
C SER A 61 5.47 -18.89 -1.56
N ASP A 62 4.38 -19.02 -2.32
CA ASP A 62 4.37 -19.54 -3.67
C ASP A 62 3.73 -18.48 -4.56
N LEU A 63 4.49 -17.97 -5.52
CA LEU A 63 4.04 -16.98 -6.49
C LEU A 63 3.96 -17.64 -7.86
N PHE A 64 2.81 -17.54 -8.48
CA PHE A 64 2.48 -18.26 -9.70
C PHE A 64 1.94 -17.30 -10.78
N THR A 65 2.40 -17.47 -12.01
CA THR A 65 2.04 -16.62 -13.15
C THR A 65 1.38 -17.43 -14.26
N ASP A 66 0.42 -16.81 -14.96
CA ASP A 66 -0.18 -17.35 -16.17
C ASP A 66 0.58 -16.84 -17.40
N PRO A 67 1.04 -17.73 -18.32
CA PRO A 67 1.84 -17.33 -19.47
C PRO A 67 1.09 -16.45 -20.48
N ASN A 68 -0.23 -16.39 -20.42
CA ASN A 68 -1.05 -15.63 -21.37
C ASN A 68 -1.57 -14.29 -20.79
N SER A 69 -1.63 -14.17 -19.46
CA SER A 69 -2.23 -13.01 -18.78
C SER A 69 -1.28 -12.28 -17.84
N SER A 70 -0.17 -12.90 -17.43
CA SER A 70 0.80 -12.23 -16.56
C SER A 70 1.69 -11.26 -17.33
N ALA A 71 1.90 -10.10 -16.74
CA ALA A 71 2.76 -9.07 -17.31
C ALA A 71 4.24 -9.49 -17.32
N ALA A 72 5.00 -8.90 -18.23
CA ALA A 72 6.42 -9.22 -18.42
C ALA A 72 7.23 -9.00 -17.15
N GLU A 73 6.91 -7.97 -16.38
CA GLU A 73 7.57 -7.60 -15.12
C GLU A 73 7.36 -8.66 -14.03
N ALA A 74 6.12 -9.16 -13.88
CA ALA A 74 5.80 -10.23 -12.92
C ALA A 74 6.44 -11.56 -13.33
N LEU A 75 6.39 -11.88 -14.62
CA LEU A 75 7.00 -13.09 -15.17
C LEU A 75 8.52 -13.07 -14.99
N TYR A 76 9.18 -11.94 -15.27
CA TYR A 76 10.62 -11.76 -15.04
C TYR A 76 10.98 -11.98 -13.56
N TRP A 77 10.19 -11.41 -12.64
CA TRP A 77 10.44 -11.58 -11.21
C TRP A 77 10.36 -13.04 -10.78
N VAL A 78 9.31 -13.75 -11.21
CA VAL A 78 9.09 -15.16 -10.89
C VAL A 78 10.20 -16.06 -11.44
N GLN A 79 10.72 -15.76 -12.62
CA GLN A 79 11.78 -16.56 -13.24
C GLN A 79 13.18 -16.34 -12.66
N ASN A 80 13.40 -15.23 -11.94
CA ASN A 80 14.73 -14.83 -11.49
C ASN A 80 14.88 -14.78 -9.96
N ASN A 81 13.83 -15.09 -9.18
CA ASN A 81 13.89 -15.01 -7.72
C ASN A 81 13.35 -16.28 -7.07
N GLY A 82 13.93 -16.68 -5.93
CA GLY A 82 13.55 -17.86 -5.16
C GLY A 82 13.81 -19.18 -5.88
N ASN A 83 13.06 -20.20 -5.50
CA ASN A 83 13.16 -21.55 -6.09
C ASN A 83 12.17 -21.66 -7.25
N THR A 84 12.62 -21.36 -8.46
CA THR A 84 11.79 -21.32 -9.66
C THR A 84 11.40 -22.73 -10.12
N TYR A 85 10.18 -22.85 -10.63
CA TYR A 85 9.68 -24.08 -11.23
C TYR A 85 8.77 -23.77 -12.43
N THR A 86 8.54 -24.78 -13.26
CA THR A 86 7.60 -24.72 -14.39
C THR A 86 6.60 -25.85 -14.29
N GLU A 87 5.35 -25.56 -14.63
CA GLU A 87 4.28 -26.53 -14.73
C GLU A 87 3.66 -26.47 -16.13
N VAL A 88 3.51 -27.64 -16.77
CA VAL A 88 2.89 -27.73 -18.08
C VAL A 88 1.49 -28.31 -17.93
N GLN A 89 0.49 -27.55 -18.30
CA GLN A 89 -0.90 -27.97 -18.28
C GLN A 89 -1.46 -28.07 -19.69
N ASN A 90 -2.18 -29.15 -19.97
CA ASN A 90 -2.89 -29.31 -21.23
C ASN A 90 -4.30 -28.73 -21.11
N VAL A 91 -4.58 -27.65 -21.83
CA VAL A 91 -5.84 -26.89 -21.74
C VAL A 91 -6.57 -26.92 -23.07
N GLY A 92 -7.89 -27.12 -23.03
CA GLY A 92 -8.75 -27.04 -24.21
C GLY A 92 -8.91 -28.36 -24.96
N ILE A 93 -9.69 -28.29 -26.06
CA ILE A 93 -9.94 -29.41 -27.00
C ILE A 93 -9.83 -28.85 -28.41
N PRO A 94 -8.80 -29.25 -29.22
CA PRO A 94 -7.68 -30.14 -28.87
C PRO A 94 -6.76 -29.53 -27.77
N PRO A 95 -6.09 -30.36 -26.99
CA PRO A 95 -5.27 -29.88 -25.88
C PRO A 95 -4.07 -29.07 -26.38
N ILE A 96 -3.89 -27.89 -25.81
CA ILE A 96 -2.72 -27.01 -26.03
C ILE A 96 -1.92 -27.04 -24.73
N ALA A 97 -0.63 -27.33 -24.83
CA ALA A 97 0.29 -27.29 -23.69
C ALA A 97 0.61 -25.81 -23.33
N LEU A 98 0.20 -25.39 -22.16
CA LEU A 98 0.58 -24.10 -21.60
C LEU A 98 1.63 -24.30 -20.51
N THR A 99 2.68 -23.50 -20.55
CA THR A 99 3.76 -23.54 -19.54
C THR A 99 3.54 -22.40 -18.55
N TYR A 100 3.28 -22.74 -17.32
CA TYR A 100 3.15 -21.81 -16.19
C TYR A 100 4.50 -21.71 -15.49
N TYR A 101 4.79 -20.51 -14.97
CA TYR A 101 6.01 -20.23 -14.22
C TYR A 101 5.65 -19.88 -12.78
N GLY A 102 6.31 -20.54 -11.86
CA GLY A 102 6.13 -20.30 -10.42
C GLY A 102 7.48 -20.16 -9.71
N THR A 103 7.45 -19.53 -8.56
CA THR A 103 8.59 -19.49 -7.63
C THR A 103 8.13 -19.70 -6.20
N ARG A 104 8.82 -20.59 -5.51
CA ARG A 104 8.60 -20.86 -4.09
C ARG A 104 9.78 -20.36 -3.29
N PHE A 105 9.51 -19.72 -2.16
CA PHE A 105 10.56 -19.16 -1.32
C PHE A 105 10.15 -19.09 0.14
N ASP A 106 11.14 -19.28 1.00
CA ASP A 106 11.03 -19.11 2.44
C ASP A 106 11.66 -17.76 2.82
N THR A 107 10.94 -16.97 3.61
CA THR A 107 11.39 -15.68 4.11
C THR A 107 11.31 -15.65 5.62
N PHE A 108 12.42 -15.30 6.27
CA PHE A 108 12.46 -15.05 7.70
C PHE A 108 12.60 -13.55 7.93
N GLU A 109 11.56 -12.96 8.48
CA GLU A 109 11.43 -11.51 8.57
C GLU A 109 11.54 -11.04 10.03
N TYR A 110 12.39 -10.06 10.25
CA TYR A 110 12.42 -9.26 11.48
C TYR A 110 11.64 -7.97 11.25
N SER A 111 10.73 -7.65 12.13
CA SER A 111 9.94 -6.42 12.08
C SER A 111 10.16 -5.56 13.31
N LEU A 112 10.24 -4.24 13.10
CA LEU A 112 10.31 -3.23 14.13
C LEU A 112 9.23 -2.18 13.87
N GLY A 113 8.44 -1.87 14.90
CA GLY A 113 7.43 -0.85 14.85
C GLY A 113 7.55 0.13 16.00
N TRP A 114 7.31 1.40 15.74
CA TRP A 114 7.10 2.43 16.74
C TRP A 114 5.82 3.18 16.44
N SER A 115 5.02 3.42 17.47
CA SER A 115 3.80 4.20 17.36
C SER A 115 3.70 5.22 18.46
N TYR A 116 3.20 6.40 18.10
CA TYR A 116 2.82 7.48 18.99
C TYR A 116 1.42 7.97 18.62
N ASP A 117 0.52 8.09 19.57
CA ASP A 117 -0.84 8.59 19.32
C ASP A 117 -1.30 9.49 20.50
N SER A 118 -1.30 10.80 20.27
CA SER A 118 -1.76 11.82 21.20
C SER A 118 -3.09 12.47 20.79
N ARG A 119 -3.78 11.88 19.82
CA ARG A 119 -5.08 12.39 19.37
C ARG A 119 -6.09 12.37 20.51
N ASN A 120 -6.88 13.42 20.59
CA ASN A 120 -7.91 13.52 21.62
C ASN A 120 -9.09 12.56 21.44
N ARG A 121 -9.26 11.98 20.25
CA ARG A 121 -10.28 10.97 19.91
C ARG A 121 -9.75 10.04 18.84
N ALA A 122 -10.16 8.79 18.87
CA ALA A 122 -9.85 7.83 17.80
C ALA A 122 -10.54 8.20 16.49
N LEU A 123 -11.82 8.58 16.58
CA LEU A 123 -12.64 9.05 15.44
C LEU A 123 -12.90 10.55 15.61
N PHE A 124 -12.91 11.27 14.48
CA PHE A 124 -13.16 12.70 14.43
C PHE A 124 -12.28 13.50 15.40
N ALA A 125 -11.00 13.17 15.48
CA ALA A 125 -10.02 13.96 16.21
C ALA A 125 -10.01 15.40 15.68
N ASP A 126 -9.81 16.36 16.57
CA ASP A 126 -9.68 17.79 16.25
C ASP A 126 -8.33 18.37 16.70
N ARG A 127 -7.53 17.60 17.45
CA ARG A 127 -6.18 17.97 17.92
C ARG A 127 -5.35 16.73 18.23
N GLY A 128 -4.02 16.93 18.25
CA GLY A 128 -3.04 15.88 18.50
C GLY A 128 -2.48 15.27 17.24
N SER A 129 -1.57 14.33 17.40
CA SER A 129 -0.90 13.66 16.30
C SER A 129 -0.84 12.15 16.48
N ARG A 130 -0.68 11.45 15.36
CA ARG A 130 -0.34 10.04 15.32
C ARG A 130 0.86 9.85 14.41
N HIS A 131 1.85 9.13 14.90
CA HIS A 131 3.01 8.68 14.12
C HIS A 131 3.05 7.16 14.16
N ARG A 132 3.35 6.54 13.05
CA ARG A 132 3.62 5.12 12.95
C ARG A 132 4.84 4.93 12.06
N LEU A 133 5.85 4.31 12.59
CA LEU A 133 7.02 3.87 11.85
C LEU A 133 7.06 2.36 11.91
N SER A 134 7.22 1.71 10.77
CA SER A 134 7.46 0.29 10.68
C SER A 134 8.63 0.03 9.74
N ALA A 135 9.46 -0.91 10.12
CA ALA A 135 10.56 -1.43 9.33
C ALA A 135 10.48 -2.96 9.30
N SER A 136 10.76 -3.54 8.18
CA SER A 136 10.92 -4.98 8.04
C SER A 136 12.21 -5.29 7.28
N TYR A 137 12.85 -6.38 7.67
CA TYR A 137 14.10 -6.86 7.11
C TYR A 137 14.05 -8.37 6.96
N ALA A 138 14.18 -8.84 5.72
CA ALA A 138 14.37 -10.26 5.44
C ALA A 138 15.79 -10.66 5.88
N LEU A 139 15.88 -11.68 6.73
CA LEU A 139 17.15 -12.13 7.30
C LEU A 139 17.97 -12.87 6.22
N PRO A 140 19.33 -12.82 6.28
CA PRO A 140 20.21 -13.28 5.20
C PRO A 140 20.16 -14.78 4.85
N PHE A 141 19.39 -15.56 5.57
CA PHE A 141 19.14 -16.98 5.29
C PHE A 141 17.76 -17.23 4.65
N SER A 142 17.11 -16.16 4.21
CA SER A 142 15.90 -16.20 3.41
C SER A 142 16.24 -16.47 1.95
N ASP A 143 15.30 -17.05 1.20
CA ASP A 143 15.45 -17.19 -0.26
C ASP A 143 15.27 -15.85 -0.99
N ILE A 144 14.62 -14.88 -0.34
CA ILE A 144 14.35 -13.52 -0.85
C ILE A 144 14.78 -12.52 0.21
N ASP A 145 15.66 -11.61 -0.19
CA ASP A 145 16.23 -10.59 0.69
C ASP A 145 15.68 -9.19 0.34
N PHE A 146 15.13 -8.51 1.32
CA PHE A 146 14.65 -7.12 1.16
C PHE A 146 14.61 -6.39 2.49
N VAL A 147 14.55 -5.06 2.40
CA VAL A 147 14.23 -4.17 3.51
C VAL A 147 13.07 -3.27 3.10
N SER A 148 12.19 -2.95 4.04
CA SER A 148 11.07 -2.04 3.82
C SER A 148 10.87 -1.13 5.01
N PHE A 149 10.57 0.14 4.74
CA PHE A 149 10.26 1.18 5.73
C PHE A 149 8.94 1.83 5.35
N ASN A 150 8.07 2.03 6.34
CA ASN A 150 6.83 2.77 6.21
C ASN A 150 6.73 3.79 7.34
N TYR A 151 6.32 5.00 7.00
CA TYR A 151 6.05 6.05 7.96
C TYR A 151 4.72 6.72 7.66
N ASP A 152 3.79 6.67 8.63
CA ASP A 152 2.50 7.32 8.58
C ASP A 152 2.47 8.45 9.63
N TYR A 153 2.13 9.64 9.20
CA TYR A 153 1.99 10.82 10.04
C TYR A 153 0.63 11.47 9.85
N LEU A 154 -0.11 11.63 10.92
CA LEU A 154 -1.40 12.31 10.95
C LEU A 154 -1.39 13.37 12.03
N GLN A 155 -1.70 14.62 11.68
CA GLN A 155 -1.71 15.77 12.58
C GLN A 155 -3.02 16.54 12.47
N PHE A 156 -3.58 16.91 13.63
CA PHE A 156 -4.70 17.84 13.72
C PHE A 156 -4.27 19.08 14.50
N VAL A 157 -4.45 20.25 13.88
CA VAL A 157 -4.12 21.57 14.48
C VAL A 157 -5.38 22.43 14.48
N PRO A 158 -6.00 22.66 15.64
CA PRO A 158 -7.11 23.60 15.75
C PRO A 158 -6.58 25.03 15.62
N VAL A 159 -6.75 25.65 14.45
CA VAL A 159 -6.26 27.01 14.19
C VAL A 159 -7.21 28.04 14.77
N SER A 160 -8.51 27.78 14.71
CA SER A 160 -9.52 28.68 15.24
C SER A 160 -10.79 27.91 15.60
N LYS A 161 -11.79 28.65 16.14
CA LYS A 161 -13.13 28.08 16.38
C LYS A 161 -13.85 27.71 15.07
N TRP A 162 -13.35 28.18 13.93
CA TRP A 162 -13.98 28.06 12.63
C TRP A 162 -13.39 26.92 11.78
N PHE A 163 -12.18 26.46 12.08
CA PHE A 163 -11.57 25.35 11.35
C PHE A 163 -10.40 24.71 12.06
N THR A 164 -10.19 23.45 11.77
CA THR A 164 -9.02 22.66 12.12
C THR A 164 -8.27 22.28 10.84
N LEU A 165 -6.96 22.37 10.84
CA LEU A 165 -6.15 21.79 9.77
C LEU A 165 -5.83 20.34 10.10
N MET A 166 -5.98 19.48 9.12
CA MET A 166 -5.51 18.10 9.16
C MET A 166 -4.42 17.93 8.11
N PHE A 167 -3.37 17.27 8.48
CA PHE A 167 -2.29 16.84 7.62
C PHE A 167 -2.10 15.35 7.79
N ASN A 168 -2.17 14.58 6.69
CA ASN A 168 -1.89 13.15 6.64
C ASN A 168 -0.78 12.92 5.62
N SER A 169 0.30 12.27 6.02
CA SER A 169 1.45 11.96 5.18
C SER A 169 1.79 10.49 5.30
N GLU A 170 2.01 9.84 4.16
CA GLU A 170 2.50 8.48 4.08
C GLU A 170 3.77 8.45 3.23
N ALA A 171 4.82 7.85 3.77
CA ALA A 171 6.08 7.61 3.07
C ALA A 171 6.45 6.13 3.18
N GLY A 172 6.77 5.52 2.06
CA GLY A 172 7.22 4.14 1.97
C GLY A 172 8.51 4.04 1.17
N TYR A 173 9.43 3.22 1.60
CA TYR A 173 10.65 2.87 0.90
C TYR A 173 10.94 1.39 1.05
N GLY A 174 11.16 0.71 -0.07
CA GLY A 174 11.57 -0.69 -0.11
C GLY A 174 12.79 -0.89 -1.01
N GLN A 175 13.65 -1.83 -0.65
CA GLN A 175 14.84 -2.17 -1.42
C GLN A 175 15.05 -3.68 -1.39
N ALA A 176 15.18 -4.28 -2.56
CA ALA A 176 15.69 -5.65 -2.68
C ALA A 176 17.17 -5.68 -2.32
N LEU A 177 17.62 -6.76 -1.73
CA LEU A 177 19.01 -6.96 -1.28
C LEU A 177 19.55 -8.26 -1.84
N GLY A 178 20.88 -8.44 -1.74
CA GLY A 178 21.55 -9.68 -2.17
C GLY A 178 21.30 -10.01 -3.64
N ASP A 179 20.87 -11.23 -3.89
CA ASP A 179 20.59 -11.75 -5.23
C ASP A 179 19.13 -11.50 -5.68
N THR A 180 18.29 -10.90 -4.82
CA THR A 180 16.91 -10.57 -5.17
C THR A 180 16.88 -9.39 -6.16
N THR A 181 16.30 -9.61 -7.33
CA THR A 181 16.37 -8.66 -8.46
C THR A 181 15.64 -7.35 -8.19
N SER A 182 14.45 -7.41 -7.56
CA SER A 182 13.65 -6.23 -7.21
C SER A 182 12.70 -6.56 -6.07
N MET A 183 12.04 -5.53 -5.52
CA MET A 183 11.02 -5.73 -4.48
C MET A 183 9.96 -6.73 -4.92
N PRO A 184 9.60 -7.71 -4.06
CA PRO A 184 8.54 -8.66 -4.37
C PRO A 184 7.24 -7.97 -4.79
N PRO A 185 6.53 -8.43 -5.84
CA PRO A 185 5.33 -7.76 -6.34
C PRO A 185 4.26 -7.51 -5.27
N TYR A 186 4.09 -8.43 -4.33
CA TYR A 186 3.12 -8.31 -3.22
C TYR A 186 3.59 -7.40 -2.07
N ARG A 187 4.82 -6.88 -2.11
CA ARG A 187 5.41 -5.94 -1.13
C ARG A 187 5.56 -4.52 -1.67
N ARG A 188 5.17 -4.29 -2.92
CA ARG A 188 5.24 -2.98 -3.56
C ARG A 188 4.19 -2.04 -2.99
N PHE A 189 4.46 -0.74 -3.09
CA PHE A 189 3.56 0.32 -2.67
C PHE A 189 2.63 0.71 -3.80
N PHE A 190 1.41 1.10 -3.42
CA PHE A 190 0.38 1.62 -4.32
C PHE A 190 -0.16 2.93 -3.78
N ALA A 191 -0.68 3.77 -4.66
CA ALA A 191 -1.37 5.00 -4.33
C ALA A 191 -2.51 5.29 -5.32
N GLY A 192 -3.31 6.29 -5.00
CA GLY A 192 -4.59 6.63 -5.63
C GLY A 192 -5.74 6.22 -4.73
N GLY A 193 -6.87 6.92 -4.85
CA GLY A 193 -8.06 6.64 -4.07
C GLY A 193 -8.23 7.52 -2.83
N PRO A 194 -9.31 7.28 -2.08
CA PRO A 194 -9.78 8.16 -1.00
C PRO A 194 -8.82 8.27 0.18
N GLU A 195 -7.94 7.29 0.37
CA GLU A 195 -7.02 7.25 1.52
C GLU A 195 -5.66 7.89 1.23
N THR A 196 -5.32 8.16 -0.05
CA THR A 196 -4.01 8.68 -0.46
C THR A 196 -4.10 9.95 -1.30
N VAL A 197 -4.32 9.85 -2.61
CA VAL A 197 -4.50 10.99 -3.52
C VAL A 197 -5.85 10.87 -4.20
N ARG A 198 -6.82 11.62 -3.70
CA ARG A 198 -8.19 11.62 -4.24
C ARG A 198 -8.25 12.18 -5.66
N GLY A 199 -9.23 11.73 -6.43
CA GLY A 199 -9.37 12.11 -7.84
C GLY A 199 -8.60 11.22 -8.81
N TYR A 200 -7.69 10.39 -8.30
CA TYR A 200 -7.07 9.30 -9.03
C TYR A 200 -7.67 7.96 -8.56
N ARG A 201 -7.86 7.05 -9.49
CA ARG A 201 -8.47 5.75 -9.20
C ARG A 201 -7.65 4.97 -8.18
N GLU A 202 -8.34 4.22 -7.33
CA GLU A 202 -7.72 3.49 -6.21
C GLU A 202 -6.63 2.53 -6.68
N SER A 203 -5.45 2.65 -6.04
CA SER A 203 -4.25 1.83 -6.30
C SER A 203 -3.74 1.87 -7.75
N ARG A 204 -4.09 2.89 -8.54
CA ARG A 204 -3.77 2.98 -9.97
C ARG A 204 -2.72 4.05 -10.32
N MET A 205 -2.13 4.70 -9.33
CA MET A 205 -1.05 5.66 -9.54
C MET A 205 0.32 4.99 -9.57
N GLY A 206 1.26 5.60 -10.31
CA GLY A 206 2.66 5.17 -10.37
C GLY A 206 2.94 4.11 -11.44
N PRO A 207 3.92 3.22 -11.19
CA PRO A 207 4.39 2.26 -12.17
C PRO A 207 3.29 1.32 -12.67
N LYS A 208 3.24 1.18 -13.99
CA LYS A 208 2.34 0.27 -14.68
C LYS A 208 3.13 -0.83 -15.37
N ASP A 209 2.53 -2.00 -15.43
CA ASP A 209 3.08 -3.15 -16.13
C ASP A 209 2.89 -3.04 -17.64
N SER A 210 3.40 -4.01 -18.38
CA SER A 210 3.33 -4.10 -19.85
C SER A 210 1.89 -4.14 -20.41
N PHE A 211 0.88 -4.41 -19.58
CA PHE A 211 -0.54 -4.36 -19.95
C PHE A 211 -1.26 -3.08 -19.48
N GLY A 212 -0.55 -2.17 -18.79
CA GLY A 212 -1.11 -0.94 -18.23
C GLY A 212 -1.80 -1.13 -16.90
N ASN A 213 -1.67 -2.28 -16.25
CA ASN A 213 -2.16 -2.50 -14.90
C ASN A 213 -1.18 -1.92 -13.86
N PRO A 214 -1.63 -1.53 -12.66
CA PRO A 214 -0.73 -1.04 -11.63
C PRO A 214 0.20 -2.18 -11.15
N TYR A 215 1.49 -1.99 -11.30
CA TYR A 215 2.51 -2.90 -10.79
C TYR A 215 3.03 -2.47 -9.40
N GLY A 216 2.80 -1.20 -9.05
CA GLY A 216 3.31 -0.59 -7.84
C GLY A 216 4.80 -0.25 -7.93
N GLY A 217 5.30 0.44 -6.92
CA GLY A 217 6.71 0.84 -6.84
C GLY A 217 7.33 0.56 -5.49
N ASN A 218 8.61 0.83 -5.38
CA ASN A 218 9.36 0.65 -4.14
C ASN A 218 9.54 1.96 -3.34
N ILE A 219 9.05 3.09 -3.88
CA ILE A 219 9.01 4.38 -3.19
C ILE A 219 7.59 4.94 -3.26
N LYS A 220 7.03 5.30 -2.10
CA LYS A 220 5.72 5.97 -1.98
C LYS A 220 5.87 7.27 -1.22
N PHE A 221 5.23 8.31 -1.73
CA PHE A 221 5.11 9.57 -1.02
C PHE A 221 3.75 10.20 -1.31
N THR A 222 2.90 10.31 -0.29
CA THR A 222 1.56 10.90 -0.40
C THR A 222 1.28 11.82 0.76
N ASN A 223 0.62 12.95 0.48
CA ASN A 223 0.23 13.93 1.48
C ASN A 223 -1.18 14.42 1.21
N GLN A 224 -1.99 14.49 2.26
CA GLN A 224 -3.32 15.06 2.27
C GLN A 224 -3.37 16.24 3.23
N PHE A 225 -3.79 17.37 2.72
CA PHE A 225 -4.03 18.60 3.49
C PHE A 225 -5.53 18.83 3.52
N GLU A 226 -6.15 18.87 4.69
CA GLU A 226 -7.57 19.15 4.82
C GLU A 226 -7.84 20.34 5.74
N ARG A 227 -8.71 21.21 5.29
CA ARG A 227 -9.34 22.22 6.13
C ARG A 227 -10.70 21.70 6.58
N LEU A 228 -10.74 21.24 7.82
CA LEU A 228 -11.96 20.74 8.45
C LEU A 228 -12.82 21.92 8.89
N LEU A 229 -14.05 21.97 8.40
CA LEU A 229 -14.97 23.05 8.69
C LEU A 229 -15.90 22.69 9.86
N PRO A 230 -16.38 23.70 10.64
CA PRO A 230 -17.27 23.45 11.74
C PRO A 230 -18.64 22.97 11.25
N MET A 231 -19.16 21.96 11.90
CA MET A 231 -20.50 21.44 11.62
C MET A 231 -21.51 22.04 12.61
N PRO A 232 -22.78 22.22 12.19
CA PRO A 232 -23.88 22.55 13.10
C PRO A 232 -23.89 21.61 14.32
N ALA A 233 -24.31 22.13 15.47
CA ALA A 233 -24.27 21.41 16.75
C ALA A 233 -24.92 19.99 16.66
N LYS A 234 -25.98 19.84 15.90
CA LYS A 234 -26.69 18.57 15.67
C LYS A 234 -25.82 17.49 15.03
N TRP A 235 -24.87 17.86 14.17
CA TRP A 235 -24.06 16.93 13.36
C TRP A 235 -22.58 16.89 13.75
N ARG A 236 -22.15 17.75 14.70
CA ARG A 236 -20.73 17.88 15.10
C ARG A 236 -20.06 16.56 15.49
N ASN A 237 -20.80 15.63 16.06
CA ASN A 237 -20.29 14.34 16.52
C ASN A 237 -20.46 13.21 15.50
N SER A 238 -21.24 13.43 14.44
CA SER A 238 -21.60 12.39 13.47
C SER A 238 -21.18 12.71 12.05
N ALA A 239 -20.83 13.95 11.74
CA ALA A 239 -20.41 14.33 10.39
C ALA A 239 -19.27 15.35 10.42
N ARG A 240 -18.49 15.36 9.36
CA ARG A 240 -17.37 16.27 9.13
C ARG A 240 -17.33 16.65 7.66
N PHE A 241 -17.19 17.93 7.38
CA PHE A 241 -16.99 18.46 6.03
C PHE A 241 -15.59 19.06 5.93
N SER A 242 -14.92 18.83 4.80
CA SER A 242 -13.57 19.38 4.56
C SER A 242 -13.40 19.85 3.13
N LEU A 243 -12.50 20.82 2.98
CA LEU A 243 -11.86 21.16 1.72
C LEU A 243 -10.46 20.55 1.76
N PHE A 244 -10.00 19.97 0.66
CA PHE A 244 -8.73 19.29 0.64
C PHE A 244 -7.84 19.64 -0.55
N PHE A 245 -6.57 19.41 -0.36
CA PHE A 245 -5.54 19.36 -1.39
C PHE A 245 -4.65 18.15 -1.13
N ASP A 246 -4.54 17.28 -2.12
CA ASP A 246 -3.72 16.06 -2.03
C ASP A 246 -2.59 16.13 -3.04
N ILE A 247 -1.41 15.60 -2.65
CA ILE A 247 -0.23 15.51 -3.51
C ILE A 247 0.52 14.22 -3.22
N GLY A 248 1.00 13.54 -4.25
CA GLY A 248 1.83 12.36 -4.10
C GLY A 248 1.97 11.57 -5.37
N ASN A 249 2.73 10.49 -5.27
CA ASN A 249 2.83 9.45 -6.28
C ASN A 249 3.58 8.23 -5.72
N VAL A 250 3.68 7.20 -6.54
CA VAL A 250 4.51 6.03 -6.34
C VAL A 250 5.58 6.00 -7.43
N PHE A 251 6.78 5.63 -7.06
CA PHE A 251 7.94 5.61 -7.94
C PHE A 251 8.66 4.27 -7.83
N SER A 252 9.48 3.94 -8.82
CA SER A 252 10.33 2.76 -8.83
C SER A 252 11.75 3.17 -9.20
N ASN A 253 12.69 2.82 -8.32
CA ASN A 253 14.13 2.94 -8.56
C ASN A 253 14.83 1.58 -8.40
N ASP A 254 14.07 0.49 -8.33
CA ASP A 254 14.60 -0.87 -8.34
C ASP A 254 14.79 -1.36 -9.79
N ASP A 255 15.55 -2.43 -9.93
CA ASP A 255 15.97 -2.96 -11.24
C ASP A 255 14.83 -3.75 -11.92
N VAL A 256 13.79 -3.02 -12.30
CA VAL A 256 12.65 -3.54 -13.08
C VAL A 256 12.66 -2.91 -14.45
N ALA A 257 12.74 -3.73 -15.48
CA ALA A 257 12.62 -3.29 -16.85
C ALA A 257 11.14 -3.09 -17.24
N TYR A 258 10.59 -1.92 -16.90
CA TYR A 258 9.24 -1.57 -17.33
C TYR A 258 9.18 -1.33 -18.82
N VAL A 259 8.16 -1.90 -19.46
CA VAL A 259 7.96 -1.79 -20.90
C VAL A 259 6.72 -0.94 -21.17
N GLY A 260 6.86 -0.05 -22.11
CA GLY A 260 5.77 0.85 -22.49
C GLY A 260 4.65 0.16 -23.25
N ARG A 261 3.61 0.93 -23.55
CA ARG A 261 2.41 0.50 -24.28
C ARG A 261 2.70 -0.08 -25.67
N ASP A 262 3.83 0.29 -26.26
CA ASP A 262 4.30 -0.23 -27.54
C ASP A 262 4.96 -1.64 -27.44
N GLY A 263 5.13 -2.14 -26.21
CA GLY A 263 5.72 -3.44 -25.91
C GLY A 263 7.24 -3.52 -26.11
N VAL A 264 7.92 -2.40 -26.36
CA VAL A 264 9.35 -2.36 -26.72
C VAL A 264 10.12 -1.26 -25.98
N THR A 265 9.55 -0.05 -25.89
CA THR A 265 10.25 1.10 -25.34
C THR A 265 10.30 1.02 -23.80
N PRO A 266 11.49 1.11 -23.19
CA PRO A 266 11.59 1.19 -21.73
C PRO A 266 10.92 2.45 -21.18
N VAL A 267 10.23 2.31 -20.07
CA VAL A 267 9.61 3.43 -19.33
C VAL A 267 10.32 3.60 -18.01
N ASP A 268 10.64 4.84 -17.68
CA ASP A 268 11.25 5.21 -16.42
C ASP A 268 10.20 5.71 -15.42
N TYR A 269 10.20 5.12 -14.23
CA TYR A 269 9.36 5.52 -13.09
C TYR A 269 10.18 6.05 -11.91
N GLU A 270 11.42 6.47 -12.13
CA GLU A 270 12.24 7.09 -11.10
C GLU A 270 11.60 8.37 -10.55
N PHE A 271 11.98 8.69 -9.31
CA PHE A 271 11.47 9.88 -8.63
C PHE A 271 11.83 11.16 -9.40
N SER A 272 10.79 11.92 -9.71
CA SER A 272 10.92 13.28 -10.25
C SER A 272 9.76 14.15 -9.76
N PHE A 273 10.00 15.41 -9.46
CA PHE A 273 8.98 16.34 -8.96
C PHE A 273 7.86 16.62 -9.97
N ASP A 274 8.15 16.57 -11.26
CA ASP A 274 7.16 16.74 -12.33
C ASP A 274 6.21 15.54 -12.47
N LYS A 275 6.62 14.37 -11.97
CA LYS A 275 5.78 13.18 -11.89
C LYS A 275 4.85 13.16 -10.66
N LEU A 276 4.96 14.10 -9.73
CA LEU A 276 4.01 14.23 -8.62
C LEU A 276 2.62 14.59 -9.16
N ARG A 277 1.59 13.93 -8.64
CA ARG A 277 0.20 14.18 -8.95
C ARG A 277 -0.47 14.93 -7.83
N TYR A 278 -1.36 15.86 -8.15
CA TYR A 278 -2.10 16.62 -7.16
C TYR A 278 -3.55 16.83 -7.58
N SER A 279 -4.39 16.95 -6.57
CA SER A 279 -5.82 17.16 -6.72
C SER A 279 -6.35 18.05 -5.62
N THR A 280 -7.53 18.61 -5.85
CA THR A 280 -8.24 19.39 -4.85
C THR A 280 -9.73 19.06 -4.91
N GLY A 281 -10.45 19.30 -3.81
CA GLY A 281 -11.87 19.03 -3.79
C GLY A 281 -12.51 19.19 -2.42
N VAL A 282 -13.66 18.53 -2.29
CA VAL A 282 -14.47 18.54 -1.08
C VAL A 282 -14.68 17.12 -0.58
N ALA A 283 -14.74 16.93 0.74
CA ALA A 283 -15.05 15.64 1.32
C ALA A 283 -16.05 15.76 2.48
N VAL A 284 -16.84 14.71 2.63
CA VAL A 284 -17.78 14.52 3.73
C VAL A 284 -17.50 13.19 4.39
N GLN A 285 -17.32 13.20 5.69
CA GLN A 285 -17.25 12.00 6.51
C GLN A 285 -18.51 11.94 7.37
N TRP A 286 -19.17 10.81 7.37
CA TRP A 286 -20.40 10.59 8.15
C TRP A 286 -20.29 9.30 8.95
N MET A 287 -20.49 9.41 10.26
CA MET A 287 -20.55 8.26 11.17
C MET A 287 -21.95 7.66 11.13
N ALA A 288 -22.07 6.50 10.55
CA ALA A 288 -23.28 5.68 10.54
C ALA A 288 -23.12 4.47 11.47
N PRO A 289 -24.20 3.74 11.78
CA PRO A 289 -24.13 2.55 12.63
C PRO A 289 -23.19 1.45 12.11
N LEU A 290 -22.96 1.40 10.81
CA LEU A 290 -22.09 0.41 10.12
C LEU A 290 -20.63 0.85 10.01
N GLY A 291 -20.28 2.09 10.38
CA GLY A 291 -18.93 2.63 10.24
C GLY A 291 -18.90 4.07 9.75
N VAL A 292 -17.70 4.56 9.45
CA VAL A 292 -17.50 5.89 8.91
C VAL A 292 -17.55 5.85 7.39
N PHE A 293 -18.55 6.48 6.82
CA PHE A 293 -18.67 6.67 5.38
C PHE A 293 -17.89 7.93 4.98
N ARG A 294 -17.09 7.82 3.94
CA ARG A 294 -16.35 8.93 3.36
C ARG A 294 -16.76 9.10 1.91
N PHE A 295 -17.16 10.30 1.56
CA PHE A 295 -17.49 10.71 0.21
C PHE A 295 -16.58 11.86 -0.17
N SER A 296 -15.99 11.81 -1.34
CA SER A 296 -15.18 12.90 -1.86
C SER A 296 -15.51 13.18 -3.32
N TYR A 297 -15.43 14.45 -3.67
CA TYR A 297 -15.43 14.90 -5.05
C TYR A 297 -14.15 15.68 -5.29
N ALA A 298 -13.31 15.16 -6.17
CA ALA A 298 -11.97 15.63 -6.43
C ALA A 298 -11.80 16.02 -7.90
N VAL A 299 -10.97 17.03 -8.13
CA VAL A 299 -10.54 17.47 -9.46
C VAL A 299 -9.01 17.27 -9.52
N PRO A 300 -8.53 16.35 -10.37
CA PRO A 300 -7.10 16.24 -10.69
C PRO A 300 -6.61 17.53 -11.36
N LEU A 301 -5.46 18.05 -10.93
CA LEU A 301 -4.95 19.31 -11.45
C LEU A 301 -3.84 19.13 -12.50
N ASN A 302 -3.15 17.99 -12.47
CA ASN A 302 -2.04 17.68 -13.38
C ASN A 302 -2.06 16.23 -13.87
N GLU A 303 -3.23 15.76 -14.27
CA GLU A 303 -3.40 14.42 -14.84
C GLU A 303 -2.52 14.25 -16.09
N PHE A 304 -1.75 13.17 -16.15
CA PHE A 304 -1.03 12.77 -17.34
C PHE A 304 -1.96 12.03 -18.32
N LYS A 305 -2.11 12.58 -19.51
CA LYS A 305 -3.04 12.03 -20.52
C LYS A 305 -2.48 10.83 -21.31
N GLY A 306 -1.25 10.42 -20.97
CA GLY A 306 -0.55 9.39 -21.73
C GLY A 306 0.07 9.90 -23.02
N ASN A 307 0.91 9.07 -23.61
CA ASN A 307 1.52 9.28 -24.91
C ASN A 307 1.58 7.95 -25.70
N ALA A 308 2.39 7.89 -26.76
CA ALA A 308 2.53 6.67 -27.56
C ALA A 308 3.17 5.50 -26.76
N VAL A 309 3.96 5.82 -25.75
CA VAL A 309 4.75 4.87 -24.96
C VAL A 309 4.16 4.66 -23.55
N GLU A 310 3.82 5.74 -22.86
CA GLU A 310 3.37 5.69 -21.46
C GLU A 310 1.85 5.67 -21.36
N TYR A 311 1.34 4.83 -20.45
CA TYR A 311 -0.07 4.76 -20.14
C TYR A 311 -0.57 6.03 -19.43
N PRO A 312 -1.82 6.48 -19.71
CA PRO A 312 -2.42 7.63 -19.02
C PRO A 312 -2.67 7.33 -17.55
N ASP A 313 -2.79 8.40 -16.75
CA ASP A 313 -3.36 8.31 -15.41
C ASP A 313 -4.84 7.91 -15.49
N GLU A 314 -5.30 7.13 -14.52
CA GLU A 314 -6.70 6.78 -14.36
C GLU A 314 -7.32 7.65 -13.28
N THR A 315 -8.27 8.49 -13.67
CA THR A 315 -8.93 9.44 -12.78
C THR A 315 -10.34 9.02 -12.41
N GLU A 316 -10.77 9.37 -11.20
CA GLU A 316 -12.10 9.11 -10.67
C GLU A 316 -12.52 10.28 -9.77
N GLY A 317 -13.39 11.16 -10.31
CA GLY A 317 -13.76 12.40 -9.62
C GLY A 317 -14.59 12.19 -8.36
N PHE A 318 -15.51 11.23 -8.34
CA PHE A 318 -16.31 10.88 -7.16
C PHE A 318 -15.79 9.57 -6.56
N GLN A 319 -15.46 9.62 -5.28
CA GLN A 319 -14.94 8.44 -4.57
C GLN A 319 -15.70 8.24 -3.27
N PHE A 320 -15.86 6.96 -2.93
CA PHE A 320 -16.56 6.52 -1.73
C PHE A 320 -15.75 5.44 -1.02
N SER A 321 -15.64 5.56 0.31
CA SER A 321 -15.06 4.50 1.14
C SER A 321 -15.85 4.31 2.42
N ILE A 322 -15.79 3.10 2.96
CA ILE A 322 -16.36 2.73 4.25
C ILE A 322 -15.22 2.30 5.16
N GLY A 323 -14.92 3.12 6.16
CA GLY A 323 -14.01 2.78 7.24
C GLY A 323 -14.75 2.10 8.38
N GLN A 324 -14.19 1.01 8.93
CA GLN A 324 -14.73 0.44 10.15
C GLN A 324 -14.45 1.38 11.32
N ALA A 325 -15.46 1.62 12.16
CA ALA A 325 -15.31 2.30 13.43
C ALA A 325 -14.86 1.27 14.48
N PHE A 326 -13.55 1.13 14.70
CA PHE A 326 -12.99 0.38 15.81
C PHE A 326 -12.27 1.31 16.77
#